data_4a6ec2a3fcb651c2cb199070b183a12f
#
_entry.id   4a6ec2a3fcb651c2cb199070b183a12f
#
_cell.length_a   1.000
_cell.length_b   1.000
_cell.length_c   1.000
_cell.angle_alpha   90.00
_cell.angle_beta   90.00
_cell.angle_gamma   90.00
#
_symmetry.space_group_name_H-M   'P 1'
#
loop_
_entity.id
_entity.type
_entity.pdbx_description
1 polymer ?
#
loop_
_entity_poly.entity_id
_entity_poly.type
_entity_poly.pdbx_seq_one_letter_code
_entity_poly.pdbx_strand_id
1 'polypeptide(L)'
;MMDSKELVIVVDFGGQYNQLIARRVRENHVYCEVYPYHKAVEKIKELKPRGVIFTGGPNSVYEEKAPHIDAAVFELGVPVLGLCYGMQMMAYLLGGTVKEADKREFGKTETTVDTKSLVFKGLKEKEIVWMSHTDYVAEIPEGFKITAHTEHCPVAAMENADKKLYAMQYHPEVLHTEHGKEMLHNFLFEVCKCSDTWTMANYAKQAVEDVRRTVGDGKVVLALSGGVDSSVAAALISRAVGNQLTCIFVDHGLMRKNEGDEVEAAFKDSGMNFIRVDASDRFLSKLAGISDPERKRKTIGEEFIRVFEEEGRKIGAVDFLAQGTIYPDVIESGAGDAAVIKSHHNVGGLPAVVDFKGLIEPLRNLFKDEVRELGEELGLPDYLVWRQPFPGPGLAIRVMGEITKEKLDILRDADAVFREEIAAAGLDRSINQYFAVLTNNRSVGVMGDFRTYDYTLALRGVTTTDFMTADWARIPYDVLDKISSRIVNEVEHINRIVYDITSKPPSTIEWE
;
A
#
# COMPACT_ATOMS: atom_id res chain seq x y z
N MET A 1 15.79 -16.12 -7.43
CA MET A 1 14.47 -16.67 -7.07
C MET A 1 14.53 -17.00 -5.58
N MET A 2 13.63 -16.43 -4.79
CA MET A 2 13.45 -16.83 -3.39
C MET A 2 13.18 -18.33 -3.34
N ASP A 3 13.68 -18.98 -2.32
CA ASP A 3 13.48 -20.43 -2.15
C ASP A 3 11.95 -20.68 -2.05
N SER A 4 11.35 -21.30 -3.08
CA SER A 4 9.92 -21.61 -3.15
C SER A 4 9.42 -22.47 -1.98
N LYS A 5 10.34 -23.02 -1.19
CA LYS A 5 10.03 -23.83 0.00
C LYS A 5 9.45 -23.02 1.17
N GLU A 6 9.60 -21.71 1.19
CA GLU A 6 9.09 -20.83 2.27
C GLU A 6 7.87 -19.99 1.84
N LEU A 7 7.30 -20.26 0.66
CA LEU A 7 6.14 -19.57 0.13
C LEU A 7 4.83 -20.03 0.77
N VAL A 8 3.95 -19.10 1.12
CA VAL A 8 2.53 -19.33 1.40
C VAL A 8 1.70 -18.69 0.28
N ILE A 9 0.72 -19.40 -0.24
CA ILE A 9 -0.21 -18.87 -1.25
C ILE A 9 -1.51 -18.44 -0.58
N VAL A 10 -1.90 -17.19 -0.82
CA VAL A 10 -3.21 -16.65 -0.44
C VAL A 10 -4.12 -16.72 -1.67
N VAL A 11 -5.21 -17.46 -1.57
CA VAL A 11 -6.18 -17.62 -2.67
C VAL A 11 -7.30 -16.62 -2.51
N ASP A 12 -7.42 -15.72 -3.48
CA ASP A 12 -8.41 -14.64 -3.49
C ASP A 12 -9.72 -15.10 -4.14
N PHE A 13 -10.81 -15.07 -3.35
CA PHE A 13 -12.18 -15.31 -3.78
C PHE A 13 -13.00 -14.02 -3.97
N GLY A 14 -12.34 -12.86 -4.05
CA GLY A 14 -12.99 -11.57 -4.23
C GLY A 14 -13.42 -10.89 -2.93
N GLY A 15 -12.91 -11.34 -1.78
CA GLY A 15 -13.17 -10.73 -0.48
C GLY A 15 -12.43 -9.41 -0.28
N GLN A 16 -12.90 -8.60 0.66
CA GLN A 16 -12.31 -7.29 0.97
C GLN A 16 -10.97 -7.37 1.72
N TYR A 17 -10.69 -8.48 2.39
CA TYR A 17 -9.54 -8.62 3.30
C TYR A 17 -8.39 -9.46 2.75
N ASN A 18 -8.38 -9.80 1.46
CA ASN A 18 -7.33 -10.62 0.82
C ASN A 18 -5.92 -10.02 1.00
N GLN A 19 -5.76 -8.72 0.76
CA GLN A 19 -4.48 -8.04 0.96
C GLN A 19 -4.10 -7.95 2.44
N LEU A 20 -5.09 -7.81 3.34
CA LEU A 20 -4.83 -7.77 4.78
C LEU A 20 -4.33 -9.13 5.28
N ILE A 21 -4.88 -10.24 4.78
CA ILE A 21 -4.39 -11.59 5.09
C ILE A 21 -2.92 -11.73 4.66
N ALA A 22 -2.60 -11.32 3.42
CA ALA A 22 -1.22 -11.36 2.93
C ALA A 22 -0.27 -10.52 3.80
N ARG A 23 -0.69 -9.31 4.23
CA ARG A 23 0.08 -8.48 5.16
C ARG A 23 0.32 -9.17 6.51
N ARG A 24 -0.70 -9.84 7.08
CA ARG A 24 -0.55 -10.59 8.34
C ARG A 24 0.44 -11.75 8.21
N VAL A 25 0.48 -12.43 7.06
CA VAL A 25 1.49 -13.46 6.77
C VAL A 25 2.89 -12.84 6.74
N ARG A 26 3.06 -11.69 6.05
CA ARG A 26 4.32 -10.95 5.95
C ARG A 26 4.79 -10.40 7.31
N GLU A 27 3.89 -9.90 8.14
CA GLU A 27 4.17 -9.46 9.52
C GLU A 27 4.70 -10.61 10.40
N ASN A 28 4.47 -11.86 10.03
CA ASN A 28 5.06 -13.04 10.64
C ASN A 28 6.41 -13.43 9.99
N HIS A 29 7.03 -12.57 9.19
CA HIS A 29 8.28 -12.83 8.49
C HIS A 29 8.23 -14.05 7.56
N VAL A 30 7.06 -14.32 6.97
CA VAL A 30 6.84 -15.40 5.99
C VAL A 30 6.46 -14.78 4.64
N TYR A 31 7.12 -15.22 3.58
CA TYR A 31 6.81 -14.77 2.23
C TYR A 31 5.48 -15.33 1.73
N CYS A 32 4.64 -14.50 1.12
CA CYS A 32 3.41 -14.97 0.48
C CYS A 32 3.12 -14.24 -0.82
N GLU A 33 2.34 -14.91 -1.67
CA GLU A 33 1.80 -14.36 -2.92
C GLU A 33 0.30 -14.55 -2.97
N VAL A 34 -0.42 -13.60 -3.61
CA VAL A 34 -1.87 -13.64 -3.76
C VAL A 34 -2.20 -14.06 -5.18
N TYR A 35 -3.04 -15.08 -5.33
CA TYR A 35 -3.53 -15.54 -6.62
C TYR A 35 -5.05 -15.65 -6.64
N PRO A 36 -5.72 -15.25 -7.74
CA PRO A 36 -7.16 -15.45 -7.88
C PRO A 36 -7.49 -16.97 -7.94
N TYR A 37 -8.63 -17.33 -7.39
CA TYR A 37 -9.06 -18.74 -7.22
C TYR A 37 -8.93 -19.60 -8.47
N HIS A 38 -9.22 -19.05 -9.66
CA HIS A 38 -9.18 -19.77 -10.93
C HIS A 38 -7.76 -20.12 -11.42
N LYS A 39 -6.72 -19.45 -10.91
CA LYS A 39 -5.29 -19.74 -11.21
C LYS A 39 -4.59 -20.47 -10.07
N ALA A 40 -5.20 -20.51 -8.89
CA ALA A 40 -4.53 -20.93 -7.66
C ALA A 40 -4.05 -22.38 -7.69
N VAL A 41 -4.87 -23.33 -8.18
CA VAL A 41 -4.49 -24.76 -8.19
C VAL A 41 -3.27 -25.04 -9.08
N GLU A 42 -3.19 -24.36 -10.25
CA GLU A 42 -2.03 -24.44 -11.13
C GLU A 42 -0.77 -23.92 -10.42
N LYS A 43 -0.88 -22.73 -9.79
CA LYS A 43 0.22 -22.12 -9.06
C LYS A 43 0.66 -22.92 -7.83
N ILE A 44 -0.26 -23.54 -7.10
CA ILE A 44 0.07 -24.43 -5.99
C ILE A 44 0.88 -25.65 -6.47
N LYS A 45 0.48 -26.25 -7.59
CA LYS A 45 1.20 -27.37 -8.19
C LYS A 45 2.59 -26.99 -8.70
N GLU A 46 2.72 -25.81 -9.32
CA GLU A 46 3.97 -25.26 -9.85
C GLU A 46 4.94 -24.88 -8.72
N LEU A 47 4.48 -24.07 -7.76
CA LEU A 47 5.32 -23.40 -6.75
C LEU A 47 5.51 -24.24 -5.48
N LYS A 48 4.67 -25.26 -5.24
CA LYS A 48 4.72 -26.16 -4.07
C LYS A 48 4.91 -25.43 -2.75
N PRO A 49 3.95 -24.55 -2.37
CA PRO A 49 4.05 -23.72 -1.18
C PRO A 49 4.06 -24.55 0.11
N ARG A 50 4.51 -23.95 1.22
CA ARG A 50 4.43 -24.51 2.57
C ARG A 50 3.01 -24.56 3.11
N GLY A 51 2.16 -23.65 2.68
CA GLY A 51 0.76 -23.56 3.11
C GLY A 51 -0.07 -22.75 2.13
N VAL A 52 -1.38 -22.89 2.24
CA VAL A 52 -2.37 -22.18 1.45
C VAL A 52 -3.41 -21.57 2.38
N ILE A 53 -3.78 -20.30 2.15
CA ILE A 53 -4.86 -19.62 2.89
C ILE A 53 -5.95 -19.24 1.89
N PHE A 54 -7.17 -19.68 2.12
CA PHE A 54 -8.36 -19.29 1.37
C PHE A 54 -9.00 -18.09 2.06
N THR A 55 -9.23 -17.02 1.31
CA THR A 55 -9.81 -15.79 1.83
C THR A 55 -11.33 -15.86 1.99
N GLY A 56 -11.92 -14.81 2.54
CA GLY A 56 -13.34 -14.54 2.44
C GLY A 56 -13.77 -14.24 0.99
N GLY A 57 -15.08 -14.19 0.77
CA GLY A 57 -15.69 -13.85 -0.52
C GLY A 57 -17.08 -13.25 -0.34
N PRO A 58 -17.63 -12.53 -1.35
CA PRO A 58 -18.91 -11.85 -1.25
C PRO A 58 -20.14 -12.73 -1.51
N ASN A 59 -19.95 -13.97 -1.97
CA ASN A 59 -21.02 -14.85 -2.42
C ASN A 59 -21.36 -15.95 -1.41
N SER A 60 -22.52 -16.56 -1.56
CA SER A 60 -22.83 -17.86 -0.94
C SER A 60 -22.28 -19.01 -1.79
N VAL A 61 -21.62 -19.99 -1.16
CA VAL A 61 -20.92 -21.09 -1.89
C VAL A 61 -21.83 -21.97 -2.76
N TYR A 62 -23.13 -21.95 -2.51
CA TYR A 62 -24.14 -22.72 -3.27
C TYR A 62 -24.77 -21.92 -4.42
N GLU A 63 -24.37 -20.65 -4.63
CA GLU A 63 -24.81 -19.85 -5.77
C GLU A 63 -24.12 -20.32 -7.06
N GLU A 64 -24.86 -20.36 -8.18
CA GLU A 64 -24.36 -20.80 -9.48
C GLU A 64 -23.12 -20.04 -9.99
N LYS A 65 -23.02 -18.75 -9.64
CA LYS A 65 -21.91 -17.86 -10.06
C LYS A 65 -20.85 -17.67 -8.97
N ALA A 66 -20.95 -18.43 -7.88
CA ALA A 66 -19.96 -18.30 -6.80
C ALA A 66 -18.55 -18.75 -7.26
N PRO A 67 -17.49 -18.12 -6.79
CA PRO A 67 -16.13 -18.49 -7.16
C PRO A 67 -15.72 -19.83 -6.52
N HIS A 68 -15.71 -20.90 -7.29
CA HIS A 68 -15.31 -22.24 -6.86
C HIS A 68 -13.87 -22.55 -7.24
N ILE A 69 -13.17 -23.28 -6.37
CA ILE A 69 -11.85 -23.86 -6.65
C ILE A 69 -11.99 -25.37 -6.89
N ASP A 70 -11.08 -25.96 -7.64
CA ASP A 70 -11.04 -27.42 -7.83
C ASP A 70 -10.71 -28.12 -6.50
N ALA A 71 -11.56 -29.07 -6.09
CA ALA A 71 -11.38 -29.87 -4.87
C ALA A 71 -10.06 -30.65 -4.82
N ALA A 72 -9.43 -30.88 -5.97
CA ALA A 72 -8.11 -31.50 -6.05
C ALA A 72 -7.03 -30.76 -5.21
N VAL A 73 -7.26 -29.49 -4.86
CA VAL A 73 -6.34 -28.72 -3.97
C VAL A 73 -6.17 -29.40 -2.61
N PHE A 74 -7.18 -30.05 -2.06
CA PHE A 74 -7.14 -30.73 -0.75
C PHE A 74 -6.40 -32.07 -0.79
N GLU A 75 -6.11 -32.60 -1.98
CA GLU A 75 -5.34 -33.83 -2.16
C GLU A 75 -3.85 -33.58 -2.48
N LEU A 76 -3.43 -32.32 -2.56
CA LEU A 76 -2.04 -31.95 -2.86
C LEU A 76 -1.09 -32.11 -1.64
N GLY A 77 -1.63 -32.43 -0.45
CA GLY A 77 -0.84 -32.63 0.77
C GLY A 77 -0.24 -31.34 1.37
N VAL A 78 -0.64 -30.18 0.86
CA VAL A 78 -0.26 -28.85 1.37
C VAL A 78 -1.26 -28.46 2.48
N PRO A 79 -0.81 -27.94 3.64
CA PRO A 79 -1.70 -27.40 4.65
C PRO A 79 -2.61 -26.29 4.08
N VAL A 80 -3.90 -26.32 4.43
CA VAL A 80 -4.88 -25.31 3.99
C VAL A 80 -5.60 -24.71 5.19
N LEU A 81 -5.69 -23.37 5.24
CA LEU A 81 -6.54 -22.63 6.17
C LEU A 81 -7.64 -21.89 5.40
N GLY A 82 -8.91 -22.22 5.66
CA GLY A 82 -10.06 -21.53 5.08
C GLY A 82 -10.61 -20.45 6.02
N LEU A 83 -10.77 -19.21 5.55
CA LEU A 83 -11.32 -18.10 6.33
C LEU A 83 -12.67 -17.66 5.76
N CYS A 84 -13.71 -17.60 6.59
CA CYS A 84 -15.05 -17.18 6.23
C CYS A 84 -15.60 -17.96 5.00
N TYR A 85 -15.69 -17.35 3.83
CA TYR A 85 -16.05 -18.02 2.58
C TYR A 85 -15.13 -19.22 2.27
N GLY A 86 -13.83 -19.10 2.54
CA GLY A 86 -12.86 -20.19 2.38
C GLY A 86 -13.16 -21.41 3.25
N MET A 87 -13.69 -21.22 4.48
CA MET A 87 -14.19 -22.29 5.34
C MET A 87 -15.44 -22.96 4.70
N GLN A 88 -16.38 -22.13 4.27
CA GLN A 88 -17.63 -22.62 3.65
C GLN A 88 -17.33 -23.38 2.36
N MET A 89 -16.40 -22.89 1.54
CA MET A 89 -15.92 -23.55 0.32
C MET A 89 -15.29 -24.91 0.63
N MET A 90 -14.43 -24.98 1.66
CA MET A 90 -13.82 -26.24 2.11
C MET A 90 -14.91 -27.25 2.56
N ALA A 91 -15.86 -26.81 3.38
CA ALA A 91 -16.96 -27.67 3.82
C ALA A 91 -17.79 -28.17 2.65
N TYR A 92 -18.21 -27.27 1.76
CA TYR A 92 -19.05 -27.59 0.60
C TYR A 92 -18.38 -28.60 -0.35
N LEU A 93 -17.11 -28.38 -0.70
CA LEU A 93 -16.39 -29.27 -1.64
C LEU A 93 -16.05 -30.64 -1.04
N LEU A 94 -15.97 -30.76 0.29
CA LEU A 94 -15.64 -32.02 0.98
C LEU A 94 -16.88 -32.75 1.49
N GLY A 95 -18.10 -32.33 1.10
CA GLY A 95 -19.33 -33.04 1.40
C GLY A 95 -20.04 -32.61 2.68
N GLY A 96 -19.64 -31.51 3.28
CA GLY A 96 -20.38 -30.82 4.34
C GLY A 96 -21.56 -30.03 3.82
N THR A 97 -22.33 -29.42 4.72
CA THR A 97 -23.53 -28.64 4.39
C THR A 97 -23.37 -27.20 4.85
N VAL A 98 -23.55 -26.23 3.92
CA VAL A 98 -23.59 -24.81 4.19
C VAL A 98 -25.01 -24.29 4.01
N LYS A 99 -25.49 -23.46 4.94
CA LYS A 99 -26.85 -22.91 4.95
C LYS A 99 -26.83 -21.44 5.35
N GLU A 100 -27.86 -20.70 4.95
CA GLU A 100 -28.16 -19.38 5.50
C GLU A 100 -28.49 -19.51 6.98
N ALA A 101 -27.96 -18.60 7.81
CA ALA A 101 -28.18 -18.59 9.24
C ALA A 101 -29.54 -17.96 9.59
N ASP A 102 -30.29 -18.57 10.50
CA ASP A 102 -31.49 -17.96 11.07
C ASP A 102 -31.19 -16.64 11.77
N LYS A 103 -30.02 -16.56 12.39
CA LYS A 103 -29.51 -15.35 13.02
C LYS A 103 -28.07 -15.07 12.52
N ARG A 104 -27.92 -13.95 11.86
CA ARG A 104 -26.65 -13.47 11.30
C ARG A 104 -25.73 -12.97 12.42
N GLU A 105 -24.42 -13.14 12.28
CA GLU A 105 -23.45 -12.62 13.20
C GLU A 105 -22.55 -11.58 12.54
N PHE A 106 -22.60 -10.35 13.04
CA PHE A 106 -21.75 -9.22 12.61
C PHE A 106 -21.15 -8.52 13.82
N GLY A 107 -19.83 -8.33 13.81
CA GLY A 107 -19.10 -7.62 14.85
C GLY A 107 -18.36 -8.54 15.83
N LYS A 108 -18.01 -7.99 16.99
CA LYS A 108 -17.31 -8.71 18.07
C LYS A 108 -18.20 -9.75 18.69
N THR A 109 -17.75 -11.01 18.68
CA THR A 109 -18.48 -12.15 19.21
C THR A 109 -17.56 -12.99 20.10
N GLU A 110 -18.05 -13.37 21.29
CA GLU A 110 -17.35 -14.34 22.16
C GLU A 110 -17.46 -15.74 21.53
N THR A 111 -16.33 -16.41 21.34
CA THR A 111 -16.25 -17.77 20.82
C THR A 111 -15.53 -18.67 21.81
N THR A 112 -15.98 -19.92 21.93
CA THR A 112 -15.30 -20.96 22.71
C THR A 112 -14.44 -21.78 21.74
N VAL A 113 -13.13 -21.93 22.04
CA VAL A 113 -12.16 -22.62 21.19
C VAL A 113 -11.59 -23.87 21.89
N ASP A 114 -11.30 -24.92 21.12
CA ASP A 114 -10.54 -26.09 21.61
C ASP A 114 -9.03 -25.78 21.57
N THR A 115 -8.45 -25.44 22.71
CA THR A 115 -7.02 -25.09 22.83
C THR A 115 -6.05 -26.23 22.51
N LYS A 116 -6.55 -27.45 22.25
CA LYS A 116 -5.76 -28.61 21.81
C LYS A 116 -5.50 -28.53 20.29
N SER A 117 -6.28 -27.77 19.54
CA SER A 117 -6.02 -27.50 18.13
C SER A 117 -4.73 -26.70 17.99
N LEU A 118 -3.89 -27.05 17.01
CA LEU A 118 -2.62 -26.37 16.77
C LEU A 118 -2.81 -24.88 16.50
N VAL A 119 -3.87 -24.49 15.81
CA VAL A 119 -4.15 -23.09 15.48
C VAL A 119 -4.58 -22.26 16.70
N PHE A 120 -5.05 -22.89 17.76
CA PHE A 120 -5.44 -22.26 19.03
C PHE A 120 -4.44 -22.50 20.17
N LYS A 121 -3.28 -23.07 19.87
CA LYS A 121 -2.23 -23.32 20.87
C LYS A 121 -1.83 -22.04 21.59
N GLY A 122 -1.85 -22.08 22.92
CA GLY A 122 -1.46 -20.97 23.77
C GLY A 122 -2.54 -19.90 23.99
N LEU A 123 -3.70 -20.05 23.37
CA LEU A 123 -4.85 -19.16 23.57
C LEU A 123 -5.70 -19.58 24.76
N LYS A 124 -6.66 -18.73 25.14
CA LYS A 124 -7.67 -19.03 26.16
C LYS A 124 -8.82 -19.82 25.54
N GLU A 125 -9.60 -20.50 26.38
CA GLU A 125 -10.81 -21.21 25.93
C GLU A 125 -11.87 -20.25 25.37
N LYS A 126 -11.91 -19.00 25.85
CA LYS A 126 -12.82 -17.95 25.37
C LYS A 126 -12.02 -16.83 24.72
N GLU A 127 -12.39 -16.54 23.49
CA GLU A 127 -11.75 -15.52 22.63
C GLU A 127 -12.79 -14.57 22.04
N ILE A 128 -12.42 -13.32 21.83
CA ILE A 128 -13.23 -12.34 21.10
C ILE A 128 -12.79 -12.33 19.64
N VAL A 129 -13.71 -12.63 18.74
CA VAL A 129 -13.47 -12.71 17.31
C VAL A 129 -14.38 -11.76 16.54
N TRP A 130 -13.98 -11.40 15.32
CA TRP A 130 -14.79 -10.60 14.42
C TRP A 130 -15.56 -11.49 13.46
N MET A 131 -16.87 -11.58 13.66
CA MET A 131 -17.79 -12.27 12.76
C MET A 131 -18.33 -11.30 11.70
N SER A 132 -18.47 -11.80 10.48
CA SER A 132 -19.06 -11.07 9.35
C SER A 132 -19.64 -12.07 8.34
N HIS A 133 -20.76 -12.73 8.69
CA HIS A 133 -21.33 -13.77 7.84
C HIS A 133 -22.85 -13.87 7.91
N THR A 134 -23.44 -14.28 6.80
CA THR A 134 -24.86 -14.65 6.67
C THR A 134 -25.05 -16.16 6.59
N ASP A 135 -24.07 -16.86 6.03
CA ASP A 135 -24.06 -18.31 5.87
C ASP A 135 -23.11 -18.95 6.88
N TYR A 136 -23.37 -20.19 7.26
CA TYR A 136 -22.54 -20.96 8.16
C TYR A 136 -22.48 -22.45 7.75
N VAL A 137 -21.45 -23.14 8.24
CA VAL A 137 -21.34 -24.61 8.09
C VAL A 137 -22.29 -25.28 9.07
N ALA A 138 -23.36 -25.87 8.57
CA ALA A 138 -24.36 -26.57 9.37
C ALA A 138 -23.96 -28.02 9.69
N GLU A 139 -23.26 -28.69 8.76
CA GLU A 139 -22.74 -30.04 8.94
C GLU A 139 -21.29 -30.08 8.45
N ILE A 140 -20.37 -30.55 9.29
CA ILE A 140 -18.96 -30.67 8.95
C ILE A 140 -18.72 -31.87 8.03
N PRO A 141 -17.70 -31.82 7.15
CA PRO A 141 -17.33 -32.98 6.33
C PRO A 141 -16.84 -34.17 7.18
N GLU A 142 -16.90 -35.37 6.60
CA GLU A 142 -16.38 -36.60 7.25
C GLU A 142 -14.88 -36.44 7.59
N GLY A 143 -14.51 -36.87 8.79
CA GLY A 143 -13.13 -36.79 9.30
C GLY A 143 -12.74 -35.43 9.89
N PHE A 144 -13.64 -34.45 9.88
CA PHE A 144 -13.44 -33.18 10.58
C PHE A 144 -13.95 -33.26 12.02
N LYS A 145 -13.41 -32.38 12.87
CA LYS A 145 -13.93 -32.07 14.20
C LYS A 145 -14.18 -30.57 14.32
N ILE A 146 -15.17 -30.20 15.13
CA ILE A 146 -15.45 -28.80 15.49
C ILE A 146 -14.40 -28.37 16.52
N THR A 147 -13.75 -27.24 16.28
CA THR A 147 -12.70 -26.69 17.16
C THR A 147 -13.05 -25.31 17.72
N ALA A 148 -14.11 -24.67 17.23
CA ALA A 148 -14.69 -23.49 17.87
C ALA A 148 -16.19 -23.38 17.60
N HIS A 149 -16.93 -22.73 18.54
CA HIS A 149 -18.36 -22.42 18.39
C HIS A 149 -18.71 -21.13 19.12
N THR A 150 -19.80 -20.50 18.68
CA THR A 150 -20.44 -19.37 19.38
C THR A 150 -21.84 -19.78 19.83
N GLU A 151 -22.60 -18.86 20.42
CA GLU A 151 -24.02 -19.09 20.76
C GLU A 151 -24.89 -19.38 19.53
N HIS A 152 -24.55 -18.77 18.36
CA HIS A 152 -25.37 -18.83 17.15
C HIS A 152 -24.70 -19.49 15.95
N CYS A 153 -23.39 -19.70 16.01
CA CYS A 153 -22.62 -20.44 15.02
C CYS A 153 -22.04 -21.72 15.62
N PRO A 154 -22.72 -22.88 15.46
CA PRO A 154 -22.28 -24.15 16.04
C PRO A 154 -20.90 -24.61 15.52
N VAL A 155 -20.52 -24.20 14.34
CA VAL A 155 -19.23 -24.50 13.70
C VAL A 155 -18.53 -23.18 13.35
N ALA A 156 -17.93 -22.54 14.36
CA ALA A 156 -17.14 -21.33 14.16
C ALA A 156 -15.69 -21.63 13.72
N ALA A 157 -15.20 -22.85 13.98
CA ALA A 157 -13.99 -23.39 13.40
C ALA A 157 -14.06 -24.93 13.33
N MET A 158 -13.36 -25.49 12.35
CA MET A 158 -13.25 -26.93 12.17
C MET A 158 -11.86 -27.31 11.66
N GLU A 159 -11.43 -28.56 11.92
CA GLU A 159 -10.17 -29.08 11.41
C GLU A 159 -10.22 -30.57 11.06
N ASN A 160 -9.39 -30.95 10.08
CA ASN A 160 -8.94 -32.31 9.88
C ASN A 160 -7.41 -32.31 10.00
N ALA A 161 -6.91 -32.61 11.19
CA ALA A 161 -5.49 -32.51 11.50
C ALA A 161 -4.63 -33.51 10.67
N ASP A 162 -5.14 -34.68 10.36
CA ASP A 162 -4.45 -35.70 9.56
C ASP A 162 -4.19 -35.21 8.13
N LYS A 163 -5.16 -34.53 7.53
CA LYS A 163 -5.04 -33.90 6.21
C LYS A 163 -4.46 -32.47 6.25
N LYS A 164 -4.18 -31.93 7.44
CA LYS A 164 -3.72 -30.53 7.69
C LYS A 164 -4.68 -29.48 7.11
N LEU A 165 -5.98 -29.71 7.22
CA LEU A 165 -7.03 -28.81 6.81
C LEU A 165 -7.64 -28.14 8.04
N TYR A 166 -7.60 -26.80 8.04
CA TYR A 166 -8.09 -25.94 9.14
C TYR A 166 -9.03 -24.90 8.57
N ALA A 167 -10.05 -24.52 9.31
CA ALA A 167 -10.97 -23.49 8.82
C ALA A 167 -11.62 -22.71 9.97
N MET A 168 -11.85 -21.41 9.76
CA MET A 168 -12.47 -20.46 10.69
C MET A 168 -13.54 -19.64 9.97
N GLN A 169 -14.72 -19.48 10.60
CA GLN A 169 -15.80 -18.65 10.06
C GLN A 169 -15.53 -17.16 10.21
N TYR A 170 -14.75 -16.77 11.21
CA TYR A 170 -14.38 -15.41 11.53
C TYR A 170 -13.08 -14.96 10.86
N HIS A 171 -12.75 -13.70 11.05
CA HIS A 171 -11.63 -13.02 10.41
C HIS A 171 -10.47 -12.81 11.41
N PRO A 172 -9.45 -13.68 11.46
CA PRO A 172 -8.29 -13.51 12.33
C PRO A 172 -7.36 -12.37 11.86
N GLU A 173 -7.48 -11.95 10.60
CA GLU A 173 -6.65 -10.90 10.00
C GLU A 173 -6.99 -9.48 10.48
N VAL A 174 -8.22 -9.24 10.98
CA VAL A 174 -8.65 -7.92 11.41
C VAL A 174 -8.30 -7.64 12.88
N LEU A 175 -8.08 -6.37 13.22
CA LEU A 175 -7.68 -5.93 14.57
C LEU A 175 -8.75 -6.23 15.66
N HIS A 176 -10.00 -6.44 15.26
CA HIS A 176 -11.09 -6.72 16.18
C HIS A 176 -11.12 -8.15 16.71
N THR A 177 -10.38 -9.07 16.07
CA THR A 177 -10.10 -10.41 16.62
C THR A 177 -8.86 -10.29 17.51
N GLU A 178 -9.05 -10.43 18.84
CA GLU A 178 -8.04 -10.05 19.83
C GLU A 178 -6.71 -10.80 19.66
N HIS A 179 -6.75 -12.12 19.43
CA HIS A 179 -5.57 -12.96 19.23
C HIS A 179 -5.49 -13.55 17.82
N GLY A 180 -6.00 -12.81 16.81
CA GLY A 180 -5.98 -13.26 15.43
C GLY A 180 -4.58 -13.41 14.85
N LYS A 181 -3.63 -12.58 15.30
CA LYS A 181 -2.20 -12.70 14.92
C LYS A 181 -1.60 -14.01 15.40
N GLU A 182 -1.89 -14.41 16.61
CA GLU A 182 -1.43 -15.66 17.22
C GLU A 182 -2.03 -16.87 16.51
N MET A 183 -3.29 -16.82 16.11
CA MET A 183 -3.95 -17.88 15.33
C MET A 183 -3.26 -18.08 13.97
N LEU A 184 -2.97 -16.99 13.26
CA LEU A 184 -2.24 -17.02 12.00
C LEU A 184 -0.78 -17.47 12.20
N HIS A 185 -0.11 -16.97 13.24
CA HIS A 185 1.22 -17.43 13.63
C HIS A 185 1.27 -18.94 13.84
N ASN A 186 0.31 -19.48 14.61
CA ASN A 186 0.22 -20.91 14.86
C ASN A 186 0.01 -21.72 13.57
N PHE A 187 -0.84 -21.25 12.67
CA PHE A 187 -0.99 -21.90 11.35
C PHE A 187 0.33 -21.90 10.57
N LEU A 188 1.02 -20.78 10.50
CA LEU A 188 2.26 -20.64 9.73
C LEU A 188 3.41 -21.51 10.32
N PHE A 189 3.59 -21.49 11.66
CA PHE A 189 4.75 -22.12 12.28
C PHE A 189 4.47 -23.51 12.84
N GLU A 190 3.28 -23.75 13.41
CA GLU A 190 2.95 -25.05 13.99
C GLU A 190 2.38 -26.03 12.96
N VAL A 191 1.64 -25.56 11.95
CA VAL A 191 1.04 -26.41 10.92
C VAL A 191 1.90 -26.45 9.65
N CYS A 192 2.21 -25.29 9.04
CA CYS A 192 2.96 -25.20 7.79
C CYS A 192 4.46 -25.39 7.97
N LYS A 193 5.00 -25.23 9.22
CA LYS A 193 6.43 -25.31 9.51
C LYS A 193 7.27 -24.34 8.70
N CYS A 194 6.76 -23.13 8.52
CA CYS A 194 7.51 -22.03 7.92
C CYS A 194 8.66 -21.56 8.82
N SER A 195 9.65 -20.92 8.23
CA SER A 195 10.72 -20.19 8.93
C SER A 195 10.47 -18.68 8.82
N ASP A 196 10.95 -17.90 9.77
CA ASP A 196 10.85 -16.45 9.87
C ASP A 196 11.95 -15.73 9.06
N THR A 197 12.14 -16.14 7.81
CA THR A 197 13.30 -15.70 6.98
C THR A 197 13.00 -14.49 6.10
N TRP A 198 11.75 -14.10 5.99
CA TRP A 198 11.33 -12.93 5.24
C TRP A 198 11.58 -11.65 6.05
N THR A 199 12.82 -11.17 6.02
CA THR A 199 13.25 -9.92 6.65
C THR A 199 13.79 -8.96 5.59
N MET A 200 13.69 -7.65 5.80
CA MET A 200 14.19 -6.69 4.83
C MET A 200 15.71 -6.71 4.70
N ALA A 201 16.43 -7.11 5.74
CA ALA A 201 17.87 -7.36 5.67
C ALA A 201 18.24 -8.52 4.71
N ASN A 202 17.50 -9.62 4.76
CA ASN A 202 17.69 -10.75 3.84
C ASN A 202 17.24 -10.38 2.42
N TYR A 203 16.11 -9.70 2.31
CA TYR A 203 15.61 -9.21 1.03
C TYR A 203 16.61 -8.28 0.34
N ALA A 204 17.16 -7.30 1.06
CA ALA A 204 18.16 -6.36 0.51
C ALA A 204 19.36 -7.09 -0.09
N LYS A 205 19.92 -8.08 0.63
CA LYS A 205 21.06 -8.87 0.14
C LYS A 205 20.71 -9.60 -1.16
N GLN A 206 19.59 -10.33 -1.17
CA GLN A 206 19.16 -11.09 -2.34
C GLN A 206 18.83 -10.19 -3.53
N ALA A 207 18.08 -9.10 -3.30
CA ALA A 207 17.70 -8.16 -4.35
C ALA A 207 18.91 -7.45 -4.99
N VAL A 208 19.92 -7.09 -4.17
CA VAL A 208 21.20 -6.55 -4.68
C VAL A 208 21.91 -7.55 -5.60
N GLU A 209 21.96 -8.83 -5.22
CA GLU A 209 22.57 -9.86 -6.05
C GLU A 209 21.79 -10.10 -7.35
N ASP A 210 20.46 -10.13 -7.27
CA ASP A 210 19.58 -10.32 -8.43
C ASP A 210 19.71 -9.15 -9.42
N VAL A 211 19.71 -7.91 -8.94
CA VAL A 211 19.93 -6.72 -9.75
C VAL A 211 21.30 -6.76 -10.42
N ARG A 212 22.34 -7.06 -9.65
CA ARG A 212 23.73 -7.17 -10.19
C ARG A 212 23.84 -8.21 -11.28
N ARG A 213 23.23 -9.38 -11.08
CA ARG A 213 23.21 -10.47 -12.07
C ARG A 213 22.44 -10.08 -13.33
N THR A 214 21.30 -9.39 -13.19
CA THR A 214 20.46 -8.99 -14.32
C THR A 214 21.12 -7.89 -15.14
N VAL A 215 21.71 -6.90 -14.48
CA VAL A 215 22.32 -5.73 -15.13
C VAL A 215 23.67 -6.08 -15.78
N GLY A 216 24.48 -6.89 -15.10
CA GLY A 216 25.86 -7.17 -15.58
C GLY A 216 26.65 -5.89 -15.80
N ASP A 217 27.17 -5.70 -17.01
CA ASP A 217 27.90 -4.49 -17.42
C ASP A 217 26.99 -3.40 -18.03
N GLY A 218 25.66 -3.60 -18.02
CA GLY A 218 24.69 -2.70 -18.63
C GLY A 218 24.48 -1.41 -17.81
N LYS A 219 23.83 -0.43 -18.44
CA LYS A 219 23.47 0.85 -17.81
C LYS A 219 21.99 0.88 -17.48
N VAL A 220 21.67 1.44 -16.32
CA VAL A 220 20.30 1.56 -15.79
C VAL A 220 19.93 3.03 -15.70
N VAL A 221 18.71 3.39 -16.12
CA VAL A 221 18.11 4.70 -15.85
C VAL A 221 16.89 4.54 -14.96
N LEU A 222 16.75 5.45 -14.01
CA LEU A 222 15.61 5.53 -13.09
C LEU A 222 15.02 6.95 -13.09
N ALA A 223 13.70 7.07 -13.29
CA ALA A 223 13.00 8.32 -13.02
C ALA A 223 12.77 8.44 -11.50
N LEU A 224 13.50 9.33 -10.85
CA LEU A 224 13.39 9.58 -9.43
C LEU A 224 12.31 10.64 -9.17
N SER A 225 11.16 10.22 -8.68
CA SER A 225 10.04 11.14 -8.38
C SER A 225 10.20 11.87 -7.04
N GLY A 226 11.23 11.51 -6.25
CA GLY A 226 11.36 11.96 -4.87
C GLY A 226 10.43 11.23 -3.88
N GLY A 227 9.53 10.36 -4.35
CA GLY A 227 8.72 9.49 -3.50
C GLY A 227 9.55 8.38 -2.82
N VAL A 228 9.02 7.80 -1.73
CA VAL A 228 9.74 6.76 -0.99
C VAL A 228 10.10 5.56 -1.87
N ASP A 229 9.20 5.11 -2.74
CA ASP A 229 9.41 3.91 -3.56
C ASP A 229 10.56 4.10 -4.54
N SER A 230 10.55 5.21 -5.30
CA SER A 230 11.63 5.53 -6.23
C SER A 230 12.98 5.76 -5.50
N SER A 231 12.94 6.32 -4.29
CA SER A 231 14.14 6.55 -3.47
C SER A 231 14.73 5.25 -2.95
N VAL A 232 13.91 4.32 -2.47
CA VAL A 232 14.34 2.99 -2.02
C VAL A 232 14.85 2.15 -3.19
N ALA A 233 14.16 2.20 -4.34
CA ALA A 233 14.64 1.54 -5.56
C ALA A 233 16.01 2.09 -6.00
N ALA A 234 16.20 3.41 -6.00
CA ALA A 234 17.47 4.07 -6.32
C ALA A 234 18.60 3.61 -5.38
N ALA A 235 18.37 3.62 -4.07
CA ALA A 235 19.34 3.20 -3.07
C ALA A 235 19.74 1.72 -3.24
N LEU A 236 18.77 0.82 -3.46
CA LEU A 236 19.01 -0.60 -3.66
C LEU A 236 19.81 -0.86 -4.94
N ILE A 237 19.39 -0.25 -6.07
CA ILE A 237 20.08 -0.42 -7.36
C ILE A 237 21.48 0.20 -7.31
N SER A 238 21.63 1.37 -6.68
CA SER A 238 22.97 1.99 -6.48
C SER A 238 23.92 1.07 -5.69
N ARG A 239 23.42 0.41 -4.63
CA ARG A 239 24.21 -0.59 -3.86
C ARG A 239 24.61 -1.80 -4.72
N ALA A 240 23.80 -2.15 -5.72
CA ALA A 240 24.09 -3.27 -6.62
C ALA A 240 25.09 -2.92 -7.71
N VAL A 241 24.93 -1.78 -8.39
CA VAL A 241 25.64 -1.48 -9.65
C VAL A 241 26.35 -0.11 -9.66
N GLY A 242 26.22 0.67 -8.57
CA GLY A 242 26.95 1.95 -8.40
C GLY A 242 26.72 2.94 -9.56
N ASN A 243 27.80 3.37 -10.19
CA ASN A 243 27.83 4.36 -11.27
C ASN A 243 27.19 3.90 -12.61
N GLN A 244 26.78 2.63 -12.72
CA GLN A 244 25.98 2.17 -13.87
C GLN A 244 24.53 2.68 -13.79
N LEU A 245 24.08 3.10 -12.58
CA LEU A 245 22.76 3.73 -12.38
C LEU A 245 22.85 5.23 -12.63
N THR A 246 21.95 5.73 -13.46
CA THR A 246 21.66 7.17 -13.61
C THR A 246 20.25 7.45 -13.17
N CYS A 247 20.10 8.29 -12.14
CA CYS A 247 18.82 8.78 -11.66
C CYS A 247 18.53 10.16 -12.23
N ILE A 248 17.38 10.32 -12.87
CA ILE A 248 16.91 11.63 -13.37
C ILE A 248 15.80 12.10 -12.44
N PHE A 249 16.05 13.19 -11.74
CA PHE A 249 15.08 13.88 -10.90
C PHE A 249 14.58 15.13 -11.62
N VAL A 250 13.29 15.13 -11.99
CA VAL A 250 12.67 16.28 -12.66
C VAL A 250 12.02 17.17 -11.61
N ASP A 251 12.60 18.33 -11.38
CA ASP A 251 11.99 19.38 -10.57
C ASP A 251 11.02 20.18 -11.44
N HIS A 252 9.75 19.81 -11.36
CA HIS A 252 8.68 20.44 -12.15
C HIS A 252 8.11 21.71 -11.50
N GLY A 253 8.71 22.22 -10.43
CA GLY A 253 8.24 23.42 -9.76
C GLY A 253 6.94 23.27 -8.96
N LEU A 254 6.42 22.06 -8.80
CA LEU A 254 5.19 21.73 -8.05
C LEU A 254 5.51 20.94 -6.76
N MET A 255 6.78 20.93 -6.38
CA MET A 255 7.28 20.25 -5.19
C MET A 255 6.98 21.06 -3.93
N ARG A 256 7.00 20.37 -2.76
CA ARG A 256 6.99 21.01 -1.43
C ARG A 256 8.20 21.91 -1.24
N LYS A 257 8.16 22.76 -0.21
CA LYS A 257 9.29 23.61 0.17
C LYS A 257 10.55 22.77 0.40
N ASN A 258 11.65 23.13 -0.24
CA ASN A 258 12.98 22.52 -0.15
C ASN A 258 13.08 21.04 -0.58
N GLU A 259 12.01 20.43 -1.08
CA GLU A 259 11.96 18.99 -1.39
C GLU A 259 12.99 18.57 -2.43
N GLY A 260 13.23 19.37 -3.48
CA GLY A 260 14.24 19.07 -4.49
C GLY A 260 15.65 19.05 -3.92
N ASP A 261 15.97 20.00 -3.03
CA ASP A 261 17.28 20.09 -2.37
C ASP A 261 17.50 18.94 -1.38
N GLU A 262 16.45 18.53 -0.64
CA GLU A 262 16.48 17.39 0.26
C GLU A 262 16.76 16.07 -0.49
N VAL A 263 16.11 15.85 -1.65
CA VAL A 263 16.34 14.67 -2.49
C VAL A 263 17.75 14.68 -3.04
N GLU A 264 18.23 15.80 -3.57
CA GLU A 264 19.60 15.94 -4.09
C GLU A 264 20.64 15.66 -3.00
N ALA A 265 20.48 16.25 -1.81
CA ALA A 265 21.37 16.05 -0.68
C ALA A 265 21.45 14.58 -0.22
N ALA A 266 20.32 13.85 -0.25
CA ALA A 266 20.27 12.45 0.16
C ALA A 266 21.04 11.52 -0.77
N PHE A 267 21.15 11.87 -2.05
CA PHE A 267 21.79 11.00 -3.05
C PHE A 267 23.17 11.49 -3.53
N LYS A 268 23.62 12.65 -3.06
CA LYS A 268 24.89 13.26 -3.48
C LYS A 268 26.10 12.33 -3.37
N ASP A 269 26.16 11.54 -2.30
CA ASP A 269 27.31 10.68 -1.98
C ASP A 269 26.98 9.19 -2.17
N SER A 270 25.91 8.85 -2.89
CA SER A 270 25.43 7.47 -3.04
C SER A 270 26.19 6.62 -4.05
N GLY A 271 27.14 7.22 -4.81
CA GLY A 271 27.92 6.53 -5.85
C GLY A 271 27.20 6.33 -7.18
N MET A 272 25.94 6.74 -7.33
CA MET A 272 25.21 6.75 -8.60
C MET A 272 25.35 8.09 -9.33
N ASN A 273 25.02 8.12 -10.62
CA ASN A 273 24.90 9.36 -11.36
C ASN A 273 23.54 10.01 -11.04
N PHE A 274 23.55 11.21 -10.48
CA PHE A 274 22.32 11.95 -10.16
C PHE A 274 22.22 13.19 -11.05
N ILE A 275 21.11 13.32 -11.77
CA ILE A 275 20.81 14.45 -12.65
C ILE A 275 19.54 15.12 -12.14
N ARG A 276 19.66 16.38 -11.67
CA ARG A 276 18.51 17.23 -11.39
C ARG A 276 18.22 18.11 -12.59
N VAL A 277 17.01 18.08 -13.06
CA VAL A 277 16.51 18.89 -14.17
C VAL A 277 15.53 19.90 -13.62
N ASP A 278 15.90 21.17 -13.58
CA ASP A 278 14.94 22.25 -13.29
C ASP A 278 14.09 22.52 -14.53
N ALA A 279 12.84 22.08 -14.46
CA ALA A 279 11.83 22.29 -15.48
C ALA A 279 10.68 23.18 -15.00
N SER A 280 10.83 23.88 -13.88
CA SER A 280 9.79 24.65 -13.20
C SER A 280 9.06 25.62 -14.14
N ASP A 281 9.77 26.45 -14.86
CA ASP A 281 9.19 27.43 -15.80
C ASP A 281 8.44 26.74 -16.95
N ARG A 282 8.94 25.61 -17.40
CA ARG A 282 8.35 24.82 -18.49
C ARG A 282 6.98 24.27 -18.09
N PHE A 283 6.88 23.66 -16.90
CA PHE A 283 5.61 23.14 -16.37
C PHE A 283 4.63 24.27 -16.06
N LEU A 284 5.06 25.34 -15.40
CA LEU A 284 4.21 26.49 -15.09
C LEU A 284 3.63 27.12 -16.36
N SER A 285 4.45 27.28 -17.42
CA SER A 285 3.98 27.80 -18.71
C SER A 285 2.89 26.91 -19.35
N LYS A 286 3.03 25.58 -19.22
CA LYS A 286 2.04 24.63 -19.76
C LYS A 286 0.74 24.60 -18.94
N LEU A 287 0.81 24.92 -17.66
CA LEU A 287 -0.33 24.94 -16.75
C LEU A 287 -1.08 26.28 -16.72
N ALA A 288 -0.53 27.33 -17.35
CA ALA A 288 -1.17 28.63 -17.39
C ALA A 288 -2.59 28.55 -17.98
N GLY A 289 -3.58 29.10 -17.28
CA GLY A 289 -4.99 29.09 -17.67
C GLY A 289 -5.71 27.75 -17.49
N ILE A 290 -5.05 26.71 -16.93
CA ILE A 290 -5.66 25.41 -16.66
C ILE A 290 -6.17 25.36 -15.21
N SER A 291 -7.49 25.24 -15.05
CA SER A 291 -8.16 25.11 -13.75
C SER A 291 -8.81 23.74 -13.52
N ASP A 292 -9.03 22.96 -14.57
CA ASP A 292 -9.62 21.64 -14.49
C ASP A 292 -8.61 20.61 -13.95
N PRO A 293 -8.94 19.85 -12.89
CA PRO A 293 -8.01 18.94 -12.23
C PRO A 293 -7.46 17.82 -13.14
N GLU A 294 -8.31 17.25 -13.99
CA GLU A 294 -7.89 16.18 -14.89
C GLU A 294 -6.97 16.69 -15.99
N ARG A 295 -7.23 17.88 -16.50
CA ARG A 295 -6.33 18.55 -17.45
C ARG A 295 -4.98 18.89 -16.80
N LYS A 296 -4.96 19.35 -15.53
CA LYS A 296 -3.71 19.55 -14.79
C LYS A 296 -2.89 18.25 -14.72
N ARG A 297 -3.52 17.15 -14.27
CA ARG A 297 -2.88 15.82 -14.17
C ARG A 297 -2.30 15.35 -15.49
N LYS A 298 -3.10 15.44 -16.57
CA LYS A 298 -2.69 15.03 -17.91
C LYS A 298 -1.53 15.86 -18.44
N THR A 299 -1.61 17.18 -18.33
CA THR A 299 -0.55 18.10 -18.78
C THR A 299 0.77 17.84 -18.05
N ILE A 300 0.71 17.65 -16.73
CA ILE A 300 1.91 17.36 -15.92
C ILE A 300 2.51 16.01 -16.32
N GLY A 301 1.69 14.97 -16.44
CA GLY A 301 2.16 13.63 -16.82
C GLY A 301 2.81 13.61 -18.21
N GLU A 302 2.18 14.22 -19.23
CA GLU A 302 2.73 14.30 -20.57
C GLU A 302 4.06 15.08 -20.62
N GLU A 303 4.14 16.20 -19.89
CA GLU A 303 5.34 17.02 -19.89
C GLU A 303 6.49 16.35 -19.13
N PHE A 304 6.17 15.64 -18.05
CA PHE A 304 7.17 14.86 -17.30
C PHE A 304 7.83 13.81 -18.20
N ILE A 305 7.04 13.09 -18.98
CA ILE A 305 7.54 12.09 -19.93
C ILE A 305 8.49 12.75 -20.94
N ARG A 306 8.10 13.89 -21.52
CA ARG A 306 8.94 14.60 -22.51
C ARG A 306 10.28 15.04 -21.93
N VAL A 307 10.28 15.61 -20.73
CA VAL A 307 11.53 16.03 -20.05
C VAL A 307 12.40 14.81 -19.77
N PHE A 308 11.83 13.73 -19.27
CA PHE A 308 12.56 12.50 -19.00
C PHE A 308 13.19 11.90 -20.28
N GLU A 309 12.45 11.89 -21.40
CA GLU A 309 12.95 11.43 -22.69
C GLU A 309 14.11 12.30 -23.21
N GLU A 310 13.98 13.62 -23.12
CA GLU A 310 15.01 14.57 -23.56
C GLU A 310 16.32 14.35 -22.79
N GLU A 311 16.23 14.16 -21.47
CA GLU A 311 17.40 13.87 -20.64
C GLU A 311 17.94 12.45 -20.88
N GLY A 312 17.07 11.46 -21.06
CA GLY A 312 17.48 10.10 -21.41
C GLY A 312 18.29 10.04 -22.71
N ARG A 313 17.93 10.82 -23.74
CA ARG A 313 18.71 10.93 -24.99
C ARG A 313 20.11 11.52 -24.79
N LYS A 314 20.28 12.45 -23.82
CA LYS A 314 21.59 13.04 -23.53
C LYS A 314 22.55 12.05 -22.86
N ILE A 315 22.00 11.10 -22.09
CA ILE A 315 22.81 10.04 -21.40
C ILE A 315 23.38 9.05 -22.41
N GLY A 316 22.75 8.91 -23.58
CA GLY A 316 23.15 7.96 -24.62
C GLY A 316 22.51 6.58 -24.45
N ALA A 317 23.22 5.51 -24.86
CA ALA A 317 22.68 4.15 -24.78
C ALA A 317 22.49 3.69 -23.31
N VAL A 318 21.26 3.31 -22.99
CA VAL A 318 20.85 2.76 -21.71
C VAL A 318 20.21 1.39 -21.95
N ASP A 319 20.60 0.40 -21.18
CA ASP A 319 20.17 -0.99 -21.37
C ASP A 319 18.89 -1.33 -20.60
N PHE A 320 18.69 -0.73 -19.42
CA PHE A 320 17.57 -1.05 -18.54
C PHE A 320 16.86 0.18 -18.02
N LEU A 321 15.53 0.10 -17.97
CA LEU A 321 14.70 1.05 -17.22
C LEU A 321 14.44 0.48 -15.83
N ALA A 322 14.57 1.30 -14.79
CA ALA A 322 14.17 0.93 -13.43
C ALA A 322 12.91 1.66 -12.99
N GLN A 323 12.07 0.98 -12.22
CA GLN A 323 10.82 1.52 -11.68
C GLN A 323 10.64 1.10 -10.22
N GLY A 324 10.01 1.97 -9.42
CA GLY A 324 9.66 1.72 -8.03
C GLY A 324 8.28 1.07 -7.86
N THR A 325 7.88 0.17 -8.76
CA THR A 325 6.62 -0.60 -8.66
C THR A 325 6.60 -1.42 -7.39
N ILE A 326 5.49 -1.41 -6.66
CA ILE A 326 5.29 -2.17 -5.42
C ILE A 326 4.18 -3.21 -5.57
N TYR A 327 4.05 -4.14 -4.62
CA TYR A 327 3.13 -5.28 -4.74
C TYR A 327 1.65 -4.90 -4.89
N PRO A 328 1.10 -3.89 -4.19
CA PRO A 328 -0.26 -3.42 -4.43
C PRO A 328 -0.52 -3.00 -5.88
N ASP A 329 0.43 -2.33 -6.54
CA ASP A 329 0.29 -1.91 -7.95
C ASP A 329 0.14 -3.12 -8.88
N VAL A 330 0.85 -4.22 -8.55
CA VAL A 330 0.79 -5.48 -9.31
C VAL A 330 -0.57 -6.16 -9.15
N ILE A 331 -1.09 -6.24 -7.92
CA ILE A 331 -2.38 -6.88 -7.64
C ILE A 331 -3.51 -6.10 -8.31
N GLU A 332 -3.54 -4.78 -8.15
CA GLU A 332 -4.59 -3.92 -8.70
C GLU A 332 -4.62 -3.88 -10.23
N SER A 333 -3.47 -4.06 -10.88
CA SER A 333 -3.41 -4.09 -12.35
C SER A 333 -3.96 -5.38 -12.96
N GLY A 334 -4.36 -6.37 -12.15
CA GLY A 334 -4.88 -7.68 -12.62
C GLY A 334 -3.84 -8.52 -13.35
N ALA A 335 -2.58 -8.16 -13.24
CA ALA A 335 -1.50 -8.71 -14.05
C ALA A 335 -0.91 -9.98 -13.43
N GLY A 336 -1.54 -11.10 -13.73
CA GLY A 336 -0.81 -12.37 -13.75
C GLY A 336 0.06 -12.57 -14.99
N ASP A 337 -0.28 -11.95 -16.15
CA ASP A 337 0.42 -12.19 -17.41
C ASP A 337 0.26 -11.05 -18.40
N ALA A 338 1.00 -10.03 -18.31
CA ALA A 338 1.18 -8.91 -19.20
C ALA A 338 0.91 -7.58 -18.52
N ALA A 339 1.96 -6.81 -18.47
CA ALA A 339 1.98 -5.45 -17.99
C ALA A 339 0.96 -4.54 -18.70
N VAL A 340 -0.25 -4.47 -18.19
CA VAL A 340 -1.08 -3.29 -18.39
C VAL A 340 -0.70 -2.33 -17.26
N ILE A 341 0.33 -1.56 -17.52
CA ILE A 341 0.80 -0.48 -16.66
C ILE A 341 -0.33 0.51 -16.52
N LYS A 342 -0.92 0.63 -15.32
CA LYS A 342 -1.87 1.70 -15.02
C LYS A 342 -1.19 3.05 -15.30
N SER A 343 -1.81 3.86 -16.15
CA SER A 343 -1.31 5.12 -16.68
C SER A 343 -1.17 6.26 -15.65
N HIS A 344 -1.37 6.01 -14.35
CA HIS A 344 -1.44 7.07 -13.34
C HIS A 344 -0.29 7.10 -12.32
N HIS A 345 0.48 6.01 -12.16
CA HIS A 345 1.60 5.94 -11.22
C HIS A 345 2.91 5.46 -11.85
N ASN A 346 2.87 4.91 -13.04
CA ASN A 346 4.05 4.54 -13.79
C ASN A 346 4.15 5.42 -15.03
N VAL A 347 5.36 5.74 -15.44
CA VAL A 347 5.71 6.39 -16.70
C VAL A 347 5.30 5.46 -17.87
N GLY A 348 4.01 5.14 -17.92
CA GLY A 348 3.36 4.31 -18.94
C GLY A 348 3.12 5.09 -20.22
N GLY A 349 4.17 5.56 -20.79
CA GLY A 349 4.22 6.37 -21.99
C GLY A 349 5.66 6.63 -22.38
N LEU A 350 6.62 5.86 -21.82
CA LEU A 350 7.97 5.88 -22.35
C LEU A 350 7.92 5.41 -23.79
N PRO A 351 8.44 6.22 -24.74
CA PRO A 351 8.20 6.00 -26.14
C PRO A 351 8.93 4.76 -26.62
N ALA A 352 8.45 4.24 -27.75
CA ALA A 352 9.12 3.32 -28.64
C ALA A 352 10.51 3.78 -29.14
N VAL A 353 11.14 4.76 -28.50
CA VAL A 353 12.39 5.42 -28.94
C VAL A 353 13.62 4.87 -28.25
N VAL A 354 13.48 4.14 -27.11
CA VAL A 354 14.61 3.49 -26.44
C VAL A 354 14.31 2.00 -26.33
N ASP A 355 15.08 1.19 -27.04
CA ASP A 355 15.01 -0.27 -27.02
C ASP A 355 15.70 -0.77 -25.74
N PHE A 356 14.99 -0.75 -24.60
CA PHE A 356 15.50 -1.31 -23.36
C PHE A 356 15.59 -2.84 -23.44
N LYS A 357 16.67 -3.41 -22.98
CA LYS A 357 16.83 -4.88 -22.84
C LYS A 357 15.89 -5.48 -21.80
N GLY A 358 15.46 -4.66 -20.83
CA GLY A 358 14.55 -5.11 -19.79
C GLY A 358 14.16 -4.02 -18.79
N LEU A 359 13.26 -4.40 -17.89
CA LEU A 359 12.77 -3.59 -16.80
C LEU A 359 13.33 -4.12 -15.47
N ILE A 360 13.76 -3.23 -14.58
CA ILE A 360 14.25 -3.52 -13.23
C ILE A 360 13.24 -3.00 -12.22
N GLU A 361 12.51 -3.88 -11.56
CA GLU A 361 11.50 -3.56 -10.55
C GLU A 361 11.85 -4.21 -9.20
N PRO A 362 12.82 -3.68 -8.47
CA PRO A 362 13.34 -4.38 -7.30
C PRO A 362 12.38 -4.38 -6.10
N LEU A 363 11.28 -3.62 -6.14
CA LEU A 363 10.30 -3.53 -5.05
C LEU A 363 8.98 -4.22 -5.38
N ARG A 364 8.86 -4.86 -6.55
CA ARG A 364 7.63 -5.44 -7.10
C ARG A 364 6.90 -6.40 -6.15
N ASN A 365 7.62 -7.05 -5.27
CA ASN A 365 7.10 -8.03 -4.33
C ASN A 365 6.89 -7.48 -2.91
N LEU A 366 7.07 -6.19 -2.68
CA LEU A 366 6.99 -5.57 -1.36
C LEU A 366 5.72 -4.75 -1.17
N PHE A 367 5.14 -4.85 0.02
CA PHE A 367 4.15 -3.90 0.50
C PHE A 367 4.81 -2.57 0.88
N LYS A 368 4.01 -1.51 1.04
CA LYS A 368 4.51 -0.16 1.33
C LYS A 368 5.27 -0.04 2.65
N ASP A 369 4.83 -0.76 3.66
CA ASP A 369 5.50 -0.86 4.96
C ASP A 369 6.85 -1.57 4.85
N GLU A 370 6.92 -2.69 4.10
CA GLU A 370 8.16 -3.39 3.81
C GLU A 370 9.15 -2.52 3.01
N VAL A 371 8.65 -1.70 2.08
CA VAL A 371 9.50 -0.73 1.35
C VAL A 371 10.13 0.29 2.29
N ARG A 372 9.39 0.77 3.29
CA ARG A 372 9.93 1.70 4.29
C ARG A 372 10.98 1.03 5.16
N GLU A 373 10.69 -0.16 5.69
CA GLU A 373 11.66 -0.96 6.45
C GLU A 373 12.93 -1.25 5.63
N LEU A 374 12.78 -1.58 4.34
CA LEU A 374 13.91 -1.73 3.43
C LEU A 374 14.70 -0.42 3.27
N GLY A 375 14.01 0.72 3.21
CA GLY A 375 14.66 2.03 3.16
C GLY A 375 15.54 2.31 4.37
N GLU A 376 15.05 1.97 5.57
CA GLU A 376 15.83 2.06 6.83
C GLU A 376 17.04 1.11 6.80
N GLU A 377 16.87 -0.14 6.37
CA GLU A 377 17.95 -1.13 6.23
C GLU A 377 19.01 -0.67 5.21
N LEU A 378 18.60 0.06 4.18
CA LEU A 378 19.51 0.65 3.20
C LEU A 378 20.18 1.92 3.70
N GLY A 379 19.82 2.44 4.88
CA GLY A 379 20.41 3.62 5.49
C GLY A 379 19.90 4.94 4.92
N LEU A 380 18.74 4.95 4.28
CA LEU A 380 18.09 6.20 3.86
C LEU A 380 17.65 7.01 5.07
N PRO A 381 17.74 8.34 5.02
CA PRO A 381 17.33 9.18 6.13
C PRO A 381 15.81 9.13 6.36
N ASP A 382 15.40 9.22 7.61
CA ASP A 382 14.00 9.14 8.08
C ASP A 382 13.05 10.07 7.31
N TYR A 383 13.47 11.29 6.99
CA TYR A 383 12.65 12.25 6.26
C TYR A 383 12.30 11.81 4.84
N LEU A 384 13.08 10.89 4.22
CA LEU A 384 12.75 10.28 2.94
C LEU A 384 11.87 9.04 3.10
N VAL A 385 12.20 8.16 4.05
CA VAL A 385 11.52 6.89 4.27
C VAL A 385 10.10 7.11 4.79
N TRP A 386 9.95 8.04 5.74
CA TRP A 386 8.68 8.30 6.41
C TRP A 386 7.95 9.56 5.93
N ARG A 387 8.37 10.08 4.82
CA ARG A 387 7.69 11.23 4.24
C ARG A 387 6.22 10.95 3.96
N GLN A 388 5.42 12.01 4.08
CA GLN A 388 4.01 11.96 3.77
C GLN A 388 3.77 11.61 2.30
N PRO A 389 2.74 10.81 1.97
CA PRO A 389 2.34 10.58 0.59
C PRO A 389 2.23 11.90 -0.17
N PHE A 390 2.73 11.90 -1.40
CA PHE A 390 2.69 13.08 -2.25
C PHE A 390 2.27 12.64 -3.65
N PRO A 391 1.20 13.24 -4.20
CA PRO A 391 0.68 12.82 -5.49
C PRO A 391 1.63 13.20 -6.62
N GLY A 392 1.60 12.44 -7.72
CA GLY A 392 2.44 12.71 -8.89
C GLY A 392 2.32 14.15 -9.45
N PRO A 393 1.11 14.76 -9.51
CA PRO A 393 0.94 16.17 -9.90
C PRO A 393 1.46 17.19 -8.88
N GLY A 394 1.96 16.74 -7.73
CA GLY A 394 2.49 17.62 -6.69
C GLY A 394 1.46 18.57 -6.11
N LEU A 395 1.89 19.79 -5.79
CA LEU A 395 1.02 20.84 -5.25
C LEU A 395 -0.03 21.36 -6.26
N ALA A 396 0.04 20.96 -7.54
CA ALA A 396 -0.92 21.40 -8.53
C ALA A 396 -2.37 21.05 -8.19
N ILE A 397 -2.60 19.90 -7.54
CA ILE A 397 -3.94 19.45 -7.10
C ILE A 397 -4.28 19.87 -5.67
N ARG A 398 -3.44 20.73 -5.09
CA ARG A 398 -3.67 21.38 -3.78
C ARG A 398 -3.80 22.91 -3.90
N VAL A 399 -3.69 23.43 -5.13
CA VAL A 399 -4.09 24.79 -5.51
C VAL A 399 -5.38 24.71 -6.28
N MET A 400 -6.49 25.10 -5.68
CA MET A 400 -7.79 25.11 -6.35
C MET A 400 -7.82 26.10 -7.52
N GLY A 401 -8.28 25.63 -8.70
CA GLY A 401 -8.33 26.47 -9.89
C GLY A 401 -6.96 26.68 -10.55
N GLU A 402 -6.74 27.85 -11.18
CA GLU A 402 -5.50 28.15 -11.91
C GLU A 402 -4.28 28.21 -11.00
N ILE A 403 -3.17 27.64 -11.46
CA ILE A 403 -1.89 27.59 -10.76
C ILE A 403 -1.04 28.81 -11.17
N THR A 404 -0.51 29.51 -10.18
CA THR A 404 0.49 30.56 -10.35
C THR A 404 1.66 30.36 -9.43
N LYS A 405 2.82 30.92 -9.74
CA LYS A 405 4.00 30.87 -8.88
C LYS A 405 3.69 31.44 -7.50
N GLU A 406 2.98 32.58 -7.41
CA GLU A 406 2.54 33.18 -6.15
C GLU A 406 1.72 32.22 -5.30
N LYS A 407 0.69 31.59 -5.87
CA LYS A 407 -0.14 30.62 -5.14
C LYS A 407 0.63 29.40 -4.66
N LEU A 408 1.59 28.92 -5.45
CA LEU A 408 2.46 27.81 -5.07
C LEU A 408 3.37 28.20 -3.90
N ASP A 409 3.94 29.40 -3.93
CA ASP A 409 4.83 29.86 -2.87
C ASP A 409 4.05 30.02 -1.55
N ILE A 410 2.85 30.63 -1.59
CA ILE A 410 1.92 30.71 -0.44
C ILE A 410 1.61 29.31 0.11
N LEU A 411 1.25 28.37 -0.76
CA LEU A 411 0.90 27.00 -0.33
C LEU A 411 2.11 26.27 0.24
N ARG A 412 3.31 26.40 -0.34
CA ARG A 412 4.55 25.80 0.16
C ARG A 412 4.86 26.21 1.58
N ASP A 413 4.77 27.53 1.85
CA ASP A 413 5.06 28.07 3.16
C ASP A 413 4.03 27.61 4.19
N ALA A 414 2.75 27.65 3.85
CA ALA A 414 1.68 27.18 4.72
C ALA A 414 1.75 25.66 5.00
N ASP A 415 2.01 24.84 3.99
CA ASP A 415 2.17 23.39 4.13
C ASP A 415 3.39 23.04 4.97
N ALA A 416 4.49 23.80 4.86
CA ALA A 416 5.68 23.62 5.68
C ALA A 416 5.38 23.86 7.16
N VAL A 417 4.71 24.96 7.51
CA VAL A 417 4.30 25.28 8.90
C VAL A 417 3.39 24.17 9.44
N PHE A 418 2.42 23.71 8.65
CA PHE A 418 1.51 22.63 9.08
C PHE A 418 2.28 21.35 9.40
N ARG A 419 3.18 20.92 8.50
CA ARG A 419 4.00 19.72 8.70
C ARG A 419 4.95 19.83 9.89
N GLU A 420 5.57 20.97 10.09
CA GLU A 420 6.45 21.25 11.23
C GLU A 420 5.71 21.10 12.56
N GLU A 421 4.51 21.68 12.69
CA GLU A 421 3.74 21.62 13.94
C GLU A 421 3.18 20.22 14.22
N ILE A 422 2.76 19.47 13.19
CA ILE A 422 2.36 18.06 13.34
C ILE A 422 3.54 17.23 13.84
N ALA A 423 4.74 17.40 13.27
CA ALA A 423 5.93 16.69 13.69
C ALA A 423 6.37 17.10 15.12
N ALA A 424 6.33 18.40 15.44
CA ALA A 424 6.65 18.90 16.79
C ALA A 424 5.68 18.37 17.87
N ALA A 425 4.43 18.09 17.50
CA ALA A 425 3.43 17.47 18.36
C ALA A 425 3.56 15.92 18.44
N GLY A 426 4.50 15.29 17.71
CA GLY A 426 4.66 13.83 17.65
C GLY A 426 3.51 13.10 16.98
N LEU A 427 2.77 13.76 16.09
CA LEU A 427 1.60 13.22 15.40
C LEU A 427 1.92 12.70 13.98
N ASP A 428 3.11 12.94 13.48
CA ASP A 428 3.56 12.66 12.12
C ASP A 428 3.52 11.15 11.74
N ARG A 429 3.61 10.25 12.74
CA ARG A 429 3.49 8.80 12.57
C ARG A 429 2.05 8.29 12.75
N SER A 430 1.22 9.01 13.49
CA SER A 430 -0.16 8.61 13.80
C SER A 430 -1.18 9.10 12.77
N ILE A 431 -0.88 10.18 12.04
CA ILE A 431 -1.71 10.72 10.96
C ILE A 431 -1.13 10.24 9.62
N ASN A 432 -1.88 9.41 8.89
CA ASN A 432 -1.39 8.75 7.69
C ASN A 432 -1.11 9.71 6.53
N GLN A 433 -1.93 10.78 6.39
CA GLN A 433 -1.69 11.83 5.41
C GLN A 433 -2.22 13.17 5.95
N TYR A 434 -1.44 14.24 5.80
CA TYR A 434 -1.82 15.59 6.17
C TYR A 434 -1.15 16.61 5.25
N PHE A 435 -1.88 17.65 4.88
CA PHE A 435 -1.44 18.68 3.94
C PHE A 435 -2.35 19.91 3.97
N ALA A 436 -1.83 21.02 3.45
CA ALA A 436 -2.60 22.22 3.20
C ALA A 436 -3.12 22.30 1.77
N VAL A 437 -4.27 22.97 1.59
CA VAL A 437 -4.90 23.24 0.29
C VAL A 437 -5.19 24.74 0.19
N LEU A 438 -4.67 25.38 -0.83
CA LEU A 438 -4.99 26.77 -1.12
C LEU A 438 -6.29 26.83 -1.91
N THR A 439 -7.37 27.24 -1.24
CA THR A 439 -8.65 27.42 -1.90
C THR A 439 -8.63 28.67 -2.78
N ASN A 440 -9.47 28.71 -3.79
CA ASN A 440 -9.63 29.94 -4.58
C ASN A 440 -10.58 30.97 -3.94
N ASN A 441 -11.07 30.67 -2.72
CA ASN A 441 -11.95 31.54 -1.98
C ASN A 441 -11.14 32.61 -1.23
N ARG A 442 -11.56 33.86 -1.35
CA ARG A 442 -11.06 34.97 -0.55
C ARG A 442 -12.09 35.41 0.47
N SER A 443 -11.63 35.84 1.60
CA SER A 443 -12.48 36.32 2.69
C SER A 443 -12.00 37.65 3.25
N VAL A 444 -12.93 38.39 3.85
CA VAL A 444 -12.58 39.61 4.56
C VAL A 444 -11.91 39.25 5.90
N GLY A 445 -10.79 39.88 6.16
CA GLY A 445 -10.06 39.85 7.43
C GLY A 445 -9.77 41.23 7.96
N VAL A 446 -9.30 41.29 9.20
CA VAL A 446 -8.75 42.52 9.81
C VAL A 446 -7.39 42.14 10.38
N MET A 447 -6.34 42.74 9.85
CA MET A 447 -4.96 42.55 10.32
C MET A 447 -4.37 43.89 10.73
N GLY A 448 -4.16 44.04 12.02
CA GLY A 448 -3.90 45.37 12.62
C GLY A 448 -5.17 46.23 12.44
N ASP A 449 -4.96 47.50 12.01
CA ASP A 449 -6.07 48.46 11.76
C ASP A 449 -6.60 48.45 10.33
N PHE A 450 -6.14 47.52 9.49
CA PHE A 450 -6.48 47.43 8.07
C PHE A 450 -7.38 46.25 7.73
N ARG A 451 -8.32 46.46 6.81
CA ARG A 451 -9.16 45.43 6.22
C ARG A 451 -8.37 44.71 5.13
N THR A 452 -8.33 43.37 5.22
CA THR A 452 -7.71 42.54 4.19
C THR A 452 -8.75 41.74 3.42
N TYR A 453 -8.40 41.27 2.22
CA TYR A 453 -9.22 40.38 1.38
C TYR A 453 -8.30 39.33 0.76
N ASP A 454 -8.04 38.28 1.55
CA ASP A 454 -7.02 37.29 1.29
C ASP A 454 -7.59 35.88 1.20
N TYR A 455 -6.74 34.88 0.88
CA TYR A 455 -7.14 33.52 0.67
C TYR A 455 -7.59 32.82 1.98
N THR A 456 -8.52 31.88 1.78
CA THR A 456 -8.86 30.86 2.78
C THR A 456 -8.00 29.63 2.51
N LEU A 457 -7.27 29.15 3.49
CA LEU A 457 -6.49 27.90 3.44
C LEU A 457 -7.27 26.80 4.13
N ALA A 458 -7.37 25.64 3.50
CA ALA A 458 -7.91 24.43 4.13
C ALA A 458 -6.77 23.53 4.60
N LEU A 459 -6.91 22.97 5.79
CA LEU A 459 -6.04 21.92 6.32
C LEU A 459 -6.78 20.59 6.21
N ARG A 460 -6.12 19.56 5.75
CA ARG A 460 -6.62 18.20 5.64
C ARG A 460 -5.70 17.26 6.40
N GLY A 461 -6.24 16.46 7.34
CA GLY A 461 -5.53 15.37 8.00
C GLY A 461 -6.43 14.15 8.04
N VAL A 462 -5.90 12.97 7.69
CA VAL A 462 -6.67 11.71 7.66
C VAL A 462 -5.90 10.57 8.31
N THR A 463 -6.68 9.69 8.95
CA THR A 463 -6.24 8.39 9.45
C THR A 463 -6.89 7.30 8.60
N THR A 464 -6.13 6.28 8.23
CA THR A 464 -6.58 5.19 7.37
C THR A 464 -5.71 3.96 7.55
N THR A 465 -6.23 2.80 7.17
CA THR A 465 -5.46 1.55 7.14
C THR A 465 -5.10 1.14 5.71
N ASP A 466 -5.89 1.53 4.72
CA ASP A 466 -5.82 1.02 3.35
C ASP A 466 -5.94 2.09 2.25
N PHE A 467 -6.16 3.35 2.62
CA PHE A 467 -6.46 4.48 1.74
C PHE A 467 -7.74 4.33 0.88
N MET A 468 -8.45 3.20 0.98
CA MET A 468 -9.77 3.03 0.36
C MET A 468 -10.84 3.76 1.16
N THR A 469 -10.79 3.60 2.49
CA THR A 469 -11.58 4.36 3.45
C THR A 469 -10.65 5.19 4.34
N ALA A 470 -11.09 6.37 4.74
CA ALA A 470 -10.33 7.23 5.64
C ALA A 470 -11.27 8.05 6.53
N ASP A 471 -10.87 8.26 7.76
CA ASP A 471 -11.51 9.20 8.65
C ASP A 471 -10.63 10.44 8.82
N TRP A 472 -11.25 11.60 9.16
CA TRP A 472 -10.47 12.79 9.44
C TRP A 472 -9.72 12.64 10.78
N ALA A 473 -8.47 13.09 10.81
CA ALA A 473 -7.64 13.01 12.01
C ALA A 473 -8.13 14.01 13.07
N ARG A 474 -8.22 13.55 14.34
CA ARG A 474 -8.59 14.39 15.47
C ARG A 474 -7.34 15.09 16.01
N ILE A 475 -6.87 16.10 15.26
CA ILE A 475 -5.72 16.90 15.69
C ILE A 475 -6.16 17.69 16.95
N PRO A 476 -5.37 17.70 18.04
CA PRO A 476 -5.68 18.46 19.24
C PRO A 476 -5.90 19.95 18.94
N TYR A 477 -6.86 20.57 19.61
CA TYR A 477 -7.22 21.98 19.33
C TYR A 477 -6.10 22.97 19.61
N ASP A 478 -5.24 22.70 20.59
CA ASP A 478 -4.06 23.50 20.90
C ASP A 478 -3.01 23.44 19.78
N VAL A 479 -2.89 22.28 19.12
CA VAL A 479 -2.02 22.12 17.94
C VAL A 479 -2.62 22.88 16.74
N LEU A 480 -3.94 22.75 16.50
CA LEU A 480 -4.62 23.50 15.45
C LEU A 480 -4.54 25.02 15.66
N ASP A 481 -4.69 25.49 16.90
CA ASP A 481 -4.56 26.90 17.26
C ASP A 481 -3.15 27.42 16.94
N LYS A 482 -2.12 26.66 17.31
CA LYS A 482 -0.72 26.99 17.03
C LYS A 482 -0.43 27.02 15.52
N ILE A 483 -0.92 26.02 14.77
CA ILE A 483 -0.79 25.98 13.30
C ILE A 483 -1.44 27.22 12.69
N SER A 484 -2.68 27.52 13.07
CA SER A 484 -3.44 28.66 12.55
C SER A 484 -2.74 29.98 12.85
N SER A 485 -2.28 30.14 14.08
CA SER A 485 -1.55 31.34 14.53
C SER A 485 -0.25 31.53 13.76
N ARG A 486 0.55 30.46 13.60
CA ARG A 486 1.80 30.53 12.85
C ARG A 486 1.56 30.84 11.36
N ILE A 487 0.62 30.16 10.71
CA ILE A 487 0.37 30.39 9.28
C ILE A 487 -0.07 31.83 9.02
N VAL A 488 -0.99 32.38 9.81
CA VAL A 488 -1.45 33.76 9.62
C VAL A 488 -0.34 34.79 9.86
N ASN A 489 0.62 34.48 10.74
CA ASN A 489 1.70 35.42 11.07
C ASN A 489 2.94 35.28 10.16
N GLU A 490 3.18 34.06 9.62
CA GLU A 490 4.39 33.76 8.87
C GLU A 490 4.17 33.72 7.33
N VAL A 491 2.90 33.54 6.88
CA VAL A 491 2.57 33.39 5.48
C VAL A 491 1.67 34.53 4.99
N GLU A 492 2.16 35.31 4.07
CA GLU A 492 1.39 36.42 3.51
C GLU A 492 0.16 35.94 2.69
N HIS A 493 -0.84 36.78 2.56
CA HIS A 493 -2.05 36.53 1.75
C HIS A 493 -2.97 35.43 2.26
N ILE A 494 -2.87 35.00 3.52
CA ILE A 494 -3.80 34.08 4.20
C ILE A 494 -4.40 34.79 5.41
N ASN A 495 -5.73 34.90 5.46
CA ASN A 495 -6.44 35.48 6.61
C ASN A 495 -7.48 34.56 7.24
N ARG A 496 -7.64 33.36 6.70
CA ARG A 496 -8.61 32.39 7.23
C ARG A 496 -8.12 30.97 7.04
N ILE A 497 -8.23 30.16 8.08
CA ILE A 497 -7.89 28.75 8.07
C ILE A 497 -9.14 27.93 8.43
N VAL A 498 -9.41 26.84 7.69
CA VAL A 498 -10.47 25.87 7.95
C VAL A 498 -9.87 24.46 8.03
N TYR A 499 -10.48 23.59 8.81
CA TYR A 499 -10.09 22.18 8.90
C TYR A 499 -11.18 21.30 8.28
N ASP A 500 -10.81 20.44 7.33
CA ASP A 500 -11.73 19.52 6.66
C ASP A 500 -11.97 18.28 7.51
N ILE A 501 -13.21 18.14 8.01
CA ILE A 501 -13.68 17.07 8.89
C ILE A 501 -14.51 16.01 8.16
N THR A 502 -14.34 15.88 6.84
CA THR A 502 -15.12 14.95 6.03
C THR A 502 -14.41 13.61 5.87
N SER A 503 -15.09 12.50 6.09
CA SER A 503 -14.56 11.14 5.90
C SER A 503 -14.54 10.74 4.42
N LYS A 504 -13.75 9.74 4.07
CA LYS A 504 -13.79 9.07 2.76
C LYS A 504 -14.40 7.66 2.92
N PRO A 505 -15.52 7.32 2.26
CA PRO A 505 -16.43 8.24 1.56
C PRO A 505 -17.16 9.19 2.50
N PRO A 506 -17.87 10.24 2.05
CA PRO A 506 -18.16 10.58 0.65
C PRO A 506 -17.07 11.39 -0.06
N SER A 507 -16.16 12.07 0.67
CA SER A 507 -15.08 12.82 0.03
C SER A 507 -13.93 11.92 -0.40
N THR A 508 -13.00 12.48 -1.17
CA THR A 508 -11.67 11.91 -1.42
C THR A 508 -10.67 12.41 -0.37
N ILE A 509 -9.45 11.90 -0.35
CA ILE A 509 -8.39 12.43 0.52
C ILE A 509 -7.87 13.74 -0.07
N GLU A 510 -7.42 13.73 -1.34
CA GLU A 510 -7.05 14.95 -2.05
C GLU A 510 -8.31 15.73 -2.47
N TRP A 511 -8.20 17.04 -2.65
CA TRP A 511 -9.32 17.92 -3.00
C TRP A 511 -9.54 18.02 -4.52
N GLU A 512 -8.49 17.88 -5.33
CA GLU A 512 -8.55 17.82 -6.79
C GLU A 512 -7.96 16.53 -7.37
#